data_3f5757bd793f6d2353857b5b46804529
#
_entry.id   3f5757bd793f6d2353857b5b46804529
#
_cell.length_a   1.000
_cell.length_b   1.000
_cell.length_c   1.000
_cell.angle_alpha   90.00
_cell.angle_beta   90.00
_cell.angle_gamma   90.00
#
_symmetry.space_group_name_H-M   'P 1'
#
loop_
_entity.id
_entity.type
_entity.pdbx_description
1 polymer ?
#
loop_
_entity_poly.entity_id
_entity_poly.type
_entity_poly.pdbx_seq_one_letter_code
_entity_poly.pdbx_strand_id
1 'polypeptide(L)'
;MLRGIGSGCFVEAYGLFERNNMTFTPDNPRRKALVAMSGGVDSSVAAYLAAESGLDCIGVTMKLFDNEDAGMSRELDAKNFNFIAFDDPPAEFRASARVRYRQPEQPATVRVTGENTVHIIFDEPQRAVTKGQAVVVYDGDTVIGGGEIC
;
A
#
# COMPACT_ATOMS: atom_id res chain seq x y z
N MET A 1 -14.61 -3.91 -20.25
CA MET A 1 -13.25 -3.40 -20.45
C MET A 1 -13.34 -1.89 -20.70
N LEU A 2 -13.27 -1.09 -19.65
CA LEU A 2 -13.30 0.37 -19.75
C LEU A 2 -11.86 0.86 -19.74
N ARG A 3 -11.39 1.39 -20.86
CA ARG A 3 -10.06 1.96 -21.01
C ARG A 3 -9.97 3.36 -20.40
N GLY A 4 -8.92 3.53 -19.71
CA GLY A 4 -8.31 4.54 -18.98
C GLY A 4 -8.46 6.01 -19.34
N ILE A 5 -8.34 6.77 -18.30
CA ILE A 5 -7.90 8.17 -18.34
C ILE A 5 -6.62 8.22 -17.52
N GLY A 6 -5.51 8.45 -18.22
CA GLY A 6 -4.23 8.96 -17.77
C GLY A 6 -3.55 8.36 -16.53
N SER A 7 -2.38 7.77 -16.76
CA SER A 7 -1.29 7.44 -15.81
C SER A 7 -1.70 6.82 -14.47
N GLY A 8 -1.71 5.50 -14.41
CA GLY A 8 -1.33 4.77 -13.20
C GLY A 8 -2.42 4.19 -12.32
N CYS A 9 -3.69 4.31 -12.63
CA CYS A 9 -4.75 3.69 -11.83
C CYS A 9 -5.54 2.68 -12.68
N PHE A 10 -5.33 1.39 -12.44
CA PHE A 10 -6.16 0.33 -13.02
C PHE A 10 -7.34 0.04 -12.10
N VAL A 11 -8.55 0.14 -12.65
CA VAL A 11 -9.77 -0.32 -12.00
C VAL A 11 -10.12 -1.67 -12.59
N GLU A 12 -9.93 -2.75 -11.84
CA GLU A 12 -10.48 -4.06 -12.18
C GLU A 12 -11.88 -4.19 -11.57
N ALA A 13 -12.87 -4.33 -12.43
CA ALA A 13 -14.23 -4.65 -12.00
C ALA A 13 -14.40 -6.17 -11.97
N TYR A 14 -14.50 -6.73 -10.77
CA TYR A 14 -14.86 -8.13 -10.59
C TYR A 14 -16.37 -8.24 -10.46
N GLY A 15 -16.99 -8.96 -11.37
CA GLY A 15 -18.40 -9.36 -11.25
C GLY A 15 -18.56 -10.36 -10.11
N LEU A 16 -19.00 -9.92 -8.95
CA LEU A 16 -19.49 -10.80 -7.89
C LEU A 16 -20.95 -11.16 -8.19
N PHE A 17 -21.17 -12.44 -8.46
CA PHE A 17 -22.45 -13.08 -8.77
C PHE A 17 -22.83 -13.13 -10.27
N GLU A 18 -22.23 -14.09 -10.98
CA GLU A 18 -22.94 -14.69 -12.11
C GLU A 18 -24.07 -15.58 -11.59
N ARG A 19 -25.26 -15.03 -11.47
CA ARG A 19 -26.50 -15.76 -11.71
C ARG A 19 -27.21 -15.07 -12.84
N ASN A 20 -27.11 -15.70 -14.03
CA ASN A 20 -27.88 -15.43 -15.26
C ASN A 20 -27.63 -14.08 -15.93
N ASN A 21 -26.79 -14.11 -16.98
CA ASN A 21 -26.84 -13.19 -18.13
C ASN A 21 -27.07 -11.70 -17.75
N MET A 22 -26.10 -11.06 -17.08
CA MET A 22 -26.14 -9.61 -16.91
C MET A 22 -25.69 -8.91 -18.19
N THR A 23 -26.54 -8.82 -19.16
CA THR A 23 -26.44 -7.79 -20.20
C THR A 23 -26.79 -6.46 -19.53
N PHE A 24 -25.87 -5.53 -19.52
CA PHE A 24 -26.10 -4.15 -19.13
C PHE A 24 -27.06 -3.52 -20.14
N THR A 25 -28.36 -3.62 -19.88
CA THR A 25 -29.38 -2.96 -20.70
C THR A 25 -29.67 -1.59 -20.09
N PRO A 26 -29.67 -0.50 -20.89
CA PRO A 26 -29.98 0.84 -20.41
C PRO A 26 -31.37 1.00 -19.78
N ASP A 27 -32.26 0.06 -20.02
CA ASP A 27 -33.67 0.09 -19.65
C ASP A 27 -34.08 -0.66 -18.38
N ASN A 28 -33.12 -1.10 -17.55
CA ASN A 28 -33.46 -1.71 -16.26
C ASN A 28 -33.89 -0.65 -15.25
N PRO A 29 -35.15 -0.60 -14.78
CA PRO A 29 -35.63 0.39 -13.82
C PRO A 29 -35.02 0.22 -12.41
N ARG A 30 -34.19 -0.82 -12.17
CA ARG A 30 -33.54 -1.03 -10.88
C ARG A 30 -32.46 0.03 -10.68
N ARG A 31 -32.43 0.60 -9.48
CA ARG A 31 -31.37 1.53 -9.09
C ARG A 31 -30.03 0.79 -9.08
N LYS A 32 -29.01 1.40 -9.68
CA LYS A 32 -27.66 0.87 -9.77
C LYS A 32 -26.82 1.36 -8.61
N ALA A 33 -25.99 0.48 -8.06
CA ALA A 33 -25.03 0.83 -7.01
C ALA A 33 -23.63 0.39 -7.40
N LEU A 34 -22.65 1.27 -7.17
CA LEU A 34 -21.23 0.96 -7.25
C LEU A 34 -20.73 0.70 -5.84
N VAL A 35 -20.24 -0.50 -5.57
CA VAL A 35 -19.77 -0.89 -4.23
C VAL A 35 -18.25 -1.00 -4.24
N ALA A 36 -17.60 -0.15 -3.46
CA ALA A 36 -16.14 -0.20 -3.28
C ALA A 36 -15.78 -1.41 -2.42
N MET A 37 -14.94 -2.31 -2.97
CA MET A 37 -14.50 -3.55 -2.35
C MET A 37 -13.03 -3.43 -1.92
N SER A 38 -12.78 -3.41 -0.61
CA SER A 38 -11.40 -3.40 -0.05
C SER A 38 -10.80 -4.80 0.14
N GLY A 39 -11.59 -5.86 -0.12
CA GLY A 39 -11.22 -7.25 0.19
C GLY A 39 -11.45 -7.64 1.66
N GLY A 40 -11.99 -6.75 2.50
CA GLY A 40 -12.36 -7.01 3.88
C GLY A 40 -13.80 -7.51 4.03
N VAL A 41 -14.12 -8.05 5.22
CA VAL A 41 -15.46 -8.58 5.55
C VAL A 41 -16.52 -7.49 5.45
N ASP A 42 -16.24 -6.30 5.97
CA ASP A 42 -17.22 -5.20 6.01
C ASP A 42 -17.68 -4.77 4.61
N SER A 43 -16.75 -4.64 3.66
CA SER A 43 -17.08 -4.30 2.27
C SER A 43 -17.86 -5.42 1.58
N SER A 44 -17.59 -6.68 1.93
CA SER A 44 -18.31 -7.84 1.40
C SER A 44 -19.74 -7.90 1.93
N VAL A 45 -19.93 -7.62 3.23
CA VAL A 45 -21.28 -7.52 3.85
C VAL A 45 -22.07 -6.36 3.27
N ALA A 46 -21.43 -5.20 3.08
CA ALA A 46 -22.08 -4.03 2.47
C ALA A 46 -22.55 -4.33 1.04
N ALA A 47 -21.73 -5.03 0.24
CA ALA A 47 -22.10 -5.46 -1.11
C ALA A 47 -23.29 -6.44 -1.09
N TYR A 48 -23.29 -7.40 -0.17
CA TYR A 48 -24.38 -8.36 0.00
C TYR A 48 -25.68 -7.67 0.36
N LEU A 49 -25.68 -6.79 1.36
CA LEU A 49 -26.86 -6.05 1.79
C LEU A 49 -27.42 -5.12 0.69
N ALA A 50 -26.54 -4.50 -0.10
CA ALA A 50 -26.95 -3.69 -1.24
C ALA A 50 -27.65 -4.53 -2.31
N ALA A 51 -27.14 -5.72 -2.61
CA ALA A 51 -27.76 -6.65 -3.56
C ALA A 51 -29.10 -7.20 -3.04
N GLU A 52 -29.18 -7.57 -1.76
CA GLU A 52 -30.42 -8.02 -1.11
C GLU A 52 -31.52 -6.94 -1.11
N SER A 53 -31.13 -5.66 -1.03
CA SER A 53 -32.07 -4.53 -1.12
C SER A 53 -32.64 -4.30 -2.53
N GLY A 54 -32.30 -5.16 -3.50
CA GLY A 54 -32.81 -5.10 -4.88
C GLY A 54 -32.07 -4.09 -5.76
N LEU A 55 -30.89 -3.64 -5.35
CA LEU A 55 -30.01 -2.80 -6.17
C LEU A 55 -29.25 -3.68 -7.18
N ASP A 56 -29.02 -3.13 -8.36
CA ASP A 56 -28.14 -3.70 -9.38
C ASP A 56 -26.69 -3.28 -9.05
N CYS A 57 -25.92 -4.18 -8.44
CA CYS A 57 -24.63 -3.84 -7.85
C CYS A 57 -23.44 -4.18 -8.74
N ILE A 58 -22.49 -3.27 -8.84
CA ILE A 58 -21.19 -3.48 -9.45
C ILE A 58 -20.13 -3.33 -8.35
N GLY A 59 -19.38 -4.41 -8.08
CA GLY A 59 -18.22 -4.35 -7.18
C GLY A 59 -17.01 -3.75 -7.90
N VAL A 60 -16.34 -2.81 -7.25
CA VAL A 60 -15.11 -2.17 -7.77
C VAL A 60 -14.00 -2.26 -6.73
N THR A 61 -12.88 -2.85 -7.12
CA THR A 61 -11.65 -2.84 -6.32
C THR A 61 -10.64 -1.94 -7.02
N MET A 62 -10.11 -0.98 -6.28
CA MET A 62 -9.05 -0.10 -6.77
C MET A 62 -7.71 -0.74 -6.48
N LYS A 63 -6.99 -1.12 -7.52
CA LYS A 63 -5.60 -1.56 -7.42
C LYS A 63 -4.71 -0.32 -7.55
N LEU A 64 -4.23 0.18 -6.42
CA LEU A 64 -3.43 1.41 -6.38
C LEU A 64 -1.99 1.20 -6.86
N PHE A 65 -1.49 -0.03 -6.80
CA PHE A 65 -0.12 -0.38 -7.20
C PHE A 65 -0.08 -1.78 -7.80
N ASP A 66 0.67 -1.94 -8.89
CA ASP A 66 1.08 -3.26 -9.37
C ASP A 66 2.27 -3.73 -8.52
N ASN A 67 1.99 -4.65 -7.58
CA ASN A 67 3.04 -5.26 -6.76
C ASN A 67 3.98 -6.18 -7.54
N GLU A 68 3.73 -6.43 -8.83
CA GLU A 68 4.56 -7.30 -9.65
C GLU A 68 5.82 -6.59 -10.14
N ASP A 69 5.78 -5.26 -10.28
CA ASP A 69 6.94 -4.44 -10.68
C ASP A 69 7.72 -3.85 -9.48
N ALA A 70 7.27 -4.08 -8.26
CA ALA A 70 8.02 -3.69 -7.08
C ALA A 70 9.18 -4.66 -6.88
N GLY A 71 10.28 -4.38 -7.57
CA GLY A 71 11.52 -5.15 -7.52
C GLY A 71 12.04 -5.34 -6.09
N MET A 72 12.96 -6.27 -5.94
CA MET A 72 13.74 -6.44 -4.72
C MET A 72 14.79 -5.33 -4.66
N SER A 73 14.81 -4.55 -3.57
CA SER A 73 15.85 -3.55 -3.32
C SER A 73 16.59 -3.84 -2.03
N ARG A 74 17.90 -3.70 -2.06
CA ARG A 74 18.74 -3.80 -0.86
C ARG A 74 18.91 -2.47 -0.14
N GLU A 75 18.61 -1.37 -0.81
CA GLU A 75 18.90 -0.04 -0.28
C GLU A 75 17.76 0.91 -0.60
N LEU A 76 17.62 1.92 0.20
CA LEU A 76 16.68 3.02 0.01
C LEU A 76 17.23 4.31 0.61
N ASP A 77 16.81 5.43 0.06
CA ASP A 77 16.98 6.74 0.64
C ASP A 77 15.67 7.19 1.29
N ALA A 78 15.79 7.84 2.46
CA ALA A 78 14.66 8.45 3.13
C ALA A 78 14.95 9.92 3.48
N LYS A 79 13.93 10.75 3.24
CA LYS A 79 13.91 12.18 3.58
C LYS A 79 12.97 12.47 4.73
N ASN A 80 13.01 13.70 5.24
CA ASN A 80 12.18 14.11 6.39
C ASN A 80 12.32 13.14 7.56
N PHE A 81 13.53 12.59 7.73
CA PHE A 81 13.79 11.61 8.76
C PHE A 81 13.85 12.31 10.13
N ASN A 82 12.96 11.88 11.02
CA ASN A 82 12.91 12.38 12.39
C ASN A 82 13.57 11.36 13.32
N PHE A 83 14.70 11.75 13.93
CA PHE A 83 15.34 10.97 14.98
C PHE A 83 14.62 11.21 16.30
N ILE A 84 14.23 10.11 16.98
CA ILE A 84 13.55 10.15 18.28
C ILE A 84 14.51 9.76 19.40
N ALA A 85 15.38 8.79 19.12
CA ALA A 85 16.28 8.24 20.12
C ALA A 85 17.62 8.99 20.22
N PHE A 86 17.94 9.87 19.26
CA PHE A 86 19.23 10.59 19.22
C PHE A 86 19.01 12.10 19.04
N ASP A 87 19.64 12.89 19.90
CA ASP A 87 19.80 14.33 19.69
C ASP A 87 20.91 14.62 18.66
N ASP A 88 21.98 13.78 18.66
CA ASP A 88 23.09 13.83 17.72
C ASP A 88 23.35 12.40 17.20
N PRO A 89 22.74 12.03 16.05
CA PRO A 89 22.85 10.67 15.54
C PRO A 89 24.26 10.37 15.02
N PRO A 90 24.78 9.15 15.27
CA PRO A 90 26.06 8.73 14.67
C PRO A 90 25.95 8.72 13.14
N ALA A 91 27.07 9.01 12.46
CA ALA A 91 27.11 9.03 11.00
C ALA A 91 26.69 7.70 10.37
N GLU A 92 26.94 6.57 11.04
CA GLU A 92 26.51 5.22 10.64
C GLU A 92 26.24 4.37 11.89
N PHE A 93 25.17 3.57 11.85
CA PHE A 93 24.85 2.64 12.92
C PHE A 93 24.06 1.43 12.42
N ARG A 94 24.10 0.35 13.20
CA ARG A 94 23.28 -0.86 12.94
C ARG A 94 21.94 -0.73 13.64
N ALA A 95 20.91 -1.17 12.92
CA ALA A 95 19.53 -1.12 13.38
C ALA A 95 18.69 -2.16 12.62
N SER A 96 17.42 -2.26 12.94
CA SER A 96 16.44 -2.91 12.08
C SER A 96 15.50 -1.86 11.47
N ALA A 97 15.02 -2.11 10.25
CA ALA A 97 14.13 -1.19 9.56
C ALA A 97 12.90 -1.90 8.99
N ARG A 98 11.76 -1.21 9.03
CA ARG A 98 10.49 -1.68 8.51
C ARG A 98 9.96 -0.72 7.46
N VAL A 99 9.72 -1.23 6.25
CA VAL A 99 9.19 -0.45 5.11
C VAL A 99 7.69 -0.61 4.92
N ARG A 100 7.04 -1.54 5.66
CA ARG A 100 5.58 -1.77 5.64
C ARG A 100 5.08 -2.27 6.98
N TYR A 101 3.91 -1.82 7.38
CA TYR A 101 3.30 -2.18 8.67
C TYR A 101 3.15 -3.69 8.89
N ARG A 102 2.84 -4.46 7.85
CA ARG A 102 2.61 -5.92 7.93
C ARG A 102 3.86 -6.76 7.73
N GLN A 103 5.01 -6.14 7.43
CA GLN A 103 6.28 -6.86 7.31
C GLN A 103 7.04 -6.84 8.64
N PRO A 104 7.76 -7.91 8.99
CA PRO A 104 8.70 -7.87 10.10
C PRO A 104 9.82 -6.86 9.77
N GLU A 105 10.39 -6.28 10.79
CA GLU A 105 11.60 -5.48 10.67
C GLU A 105 12.77 -6.35 10.22
N GLN A 106 13.67 -5.75 9.44
CA GLN A 106 14.82 -6.41 8.85
C GLN A 106 16.11 -5.73 9.24
N PRO A 107 17.17 -6.51 9.54
CA PRO A 107 18.47 -5.93 9.87
C PRO A 107 18.99 -5.03 8.75
N ALA A 108 19.50 -3.88 9.12
CA ALA A 108 20.01 -2.88 8.20
C ALA A 108 21.14 -2.05 8.80
N THR A 109 21.90 -1.40 7.95
CA THR A 109 22.84 -0.34 8.28
C THR A 109 22.21 1.00 7.87
N VAL A 110 22.16 1.94 8.79
CA VAL A 110 21.63 3.29 8.54
C VAL A 110 22.82 4.26 8.49
N ARG A 111 22.91 5.04 7.42
CA ARG A 111 23.88 6.11 7.23
C ARG A 111 23.17 7.45 7.18
N VAL A 112 23.60 8.38 8.01
CA VAL A 112 23.10 9.75 7.98
C VAL A 112 23.77 10.49 6.83
N THR A 113 22.97 10.94 5.86
CA THR A 113 23.49 11.60 4.65
C THR A 113 23.27 13.10 4.64
N GLY A 114 22.47 13.62 5.59
CA GLY A 114 22.19 15.04 5.76
C GLY A 114 21.34 15.29 6.99
N GLU A 115 20.92 16.53 7.22
CA GLU A 115 20.22 16.95 8.43
C GLU A 115 18.98 16.11 8.76
N ASN A 116 18.17 15.76 7.73
CA ASN A 116 16.97 14.94 7.88
C ASN A 116 16.89 13.87 6.78
N THR A 117 18.04 13.34 6.39
CA THR A 117 18.13 12.34 5.33
C THR A 117 19.01 11.18 5.75
N VAL A 118 18.57 9.98 5.43
CA VAL A 118 19.32 8.76 5.70
C VAL A 118 19.31 7.84 4.48
N HIS A 119 20.39 7.07 4.34
CA HIS A 119 20.53 5.97 3.43
C HIS A 119 20.49 4.67 4.22
N ILE A 120 19.59 3.76 3.89
CA ILE A 120 19.35 2.50 4.61
C ILE A 120 19.74 1.35 3.70
N ILE A 121 20.64 0.47 4.19
CA ILE A 121 21.13 -0.70 3.46
C ILE A 121 20.72 -1.94 4.26
N PHE A 122 19.81 -2.74 3.68
CA PHE A 122 19.34 -3.99 4.27
C PHE A 122 20.34 -5.13 4.06
N ASP A 123 20.46 -6.02 5.03
CA ASP A 123 21.26 -7.24 4.87
C ASP A 123 20.67 -8.16 3.81
N GLU A 124 19.33 -8.23 3.72
CA GLU A 124 18.60 -8.99 2.70
C GLU A 124 17.72 -8.07 1.84
N PRO A 125 17.58 -8.36 0.54
CA PRO A 125 16.73 -7.55 -0.33
C PRO A 125 15.29 -7.47 0.17
N GLN A 126 14.72 -6.27 0.16
CA GLN A 126 13.35 -6.00 0.59
C GLN A 126 12.43 -5.89 -0.62
N ARG A 127 11.29 -6.57 -0.54
CA ARG A 127 10.28 -6.51 -1.60
C ARG A 127 9.47 -5.22 -1.50
N ALA A 128 9.23 -4.61 -2.65
CA ALA A 128 8.27 -3.52 -2.78
C ALA A 128 8.61 -2.27 -1.96
N VAL A 129 9.88 -1.86 -1.99
CA VAL A 129 10.30 -0.54 -1.53
C VAL A 129 9.69 0.48 -2.48
N THR A 130 8.78 1.31 -1.97
CA THR A 130 7.99 2.23 -2.79
C THR A 130 8.16 3.66 -2.30
N LYS A 131 8.46 4.57 -3.23
CA LYS A 131 8.57 6.02 -2.94
C LYS A 131 7.30 6.57 -2.33
N GLY A 132 7.44 7.47 -1.37
CA GLY A 132 6.33 8.08 -0.64
C GLY A 132 5.79 7.24 0.52
N GLN A 133 6.29 6.01 0.71
CA GLN A 133 5.97 5.22 1.91
C GLN A 133 6.87 5.59 3.07
N ALA A 134 6.39 5.33 4.30
CA ALA A 134 7.18 5.53 5.50
C ALA A 134 8.14 4.35 5.71
N VAL A 135 9.37 4.66 6.14
CA VAL A 135 10.29 3.71 6.75
C VAL A 135 10.45 4.05 8.23
N VAL A 136 10.45 3.03 9.09
CA VAL A 136 10.68 3.19 10.53
C VAL A 136 11.87 2.32 10.93
N VAL A 137 12.75 2.90 11.73
CA VAL A 137 14.00 2.30 12.19
C VAL A 137 13.92 2.01 13.68
N TYR A 138 14.40 0.82 14.08
CA TYR A 138 14.32 0.30 15.44
C TYR A 138 15.67 -0.20 15.95
N ASP A 139 15.84 -0.14 17.26
CA ASP A 139 16.87 -0.90 18.02
C ASP A 139 16.12 -1.74 19.07
N GLY A 140 15.97 -3.03 18.78
CA GLY A 140 15.07 -3.90 19.53
C GLY A 140 13.66 -3.32 19.59
N ASP A 141 13.13 -3.10 20.79
CA ASP A 141 11.78 -2.55 20.99
C ASP A 141 11.71 -1.00 20.93
N THR A 142 12.86 -0.35 20.73
CA THR A 142 12.95 1.11 20.73
C THR A 142 12.87 1.67 19.32
N VAL A 143 11.98 2.64 19.08
CA VAL A 143 11.95 3.39 17.83
C VAL A 143 13.09 4.41 17.80
N ILE A 144 14.01 4.25 16.86
CA ILE A 144 15.09 5.22 16.63
C ILE A 144 14.57 6.45 15.88
N GLY A 145 13.74 6.22 14.88
CA GLY A 145 13.19 7.29 14.06
C GLY A 145 12.45 6.77 12.83
N GLY A 146 12.02 7.69 11.96
CA GLY A 146 11.34 7.34 10.73
C GLY A 146 11.34 8.49 9.75
N GLY A 147 11.13 8.14 8.46
CA GLY A 147 11.10 9.10 7.36
C GLY A 147 10.29 8.60 6.17
N GLU A 148 10.31 9.37 5.09
CA GLU A 148 9.62 9.09 3.84
C GLU A 148 10.62 8.58 2.79
N ILE A 149 10.34 7.43 2.17
CA ILE A 149 11.16 6.82 1.12
C ILE A 149 11.14 7.69 -0.15
N CYS A 150 12.32 7.98 -0.73
CA CYS A 150 12.48 8.84 -1.92
C CYS A 150 12.61 8.05 -3.23
#